data_fab8e420968c570fff8a440060490923
#
_entry.id   fab8e420968c570fff8a440060490923
#
_cell.length_a   1.000
_cell.length_b   1.000
_cell.length_c   1.000
_cell.angle_alpha   90.00
_cell.angle_beta   90.00
_cell.angle_gamma   90.00
#
_symmetry.space_group_name_H-M   'P 1'
#
loop_
_entity.id
_entity.type
_entity.pdbx_description
1 polymer ?
#
loop_
_entity_poly.entity_id
_entity_poly.type
_entity_poly.pdbx_seq_one_letter_code
_entity_poly.pdbx_strand_id
1 'polypeptide(L)'
;YVADCAGANLLAATMPVSGIFNLGCGEGTTVNLIFSELKHIIAYSREAQYGPAKLGETSKIYLDSRRARAALDWAPTVNLHDGLQATVAYFRENELQAEQGI
;
A
#
# COMPACT_ATOMS: atom_id res chain seq x y z
N TYR A 1 0.58 0.13 -3.38
CA TYR A 1 -0.84 0.03 -3.72
C TYR A 1 -1.14 -1.33 -4.35
N VAL A 2 -2.32 -1.87 -4.04
CA VAL A 2 -2.70 -3.24 -4.42
C VAL A 2 -2.69 -3.47 -5.93
N ALA A 3 -3.04 -2.49 -6.74
CA ALA A 3 -3.01 -2.64 -8.20
C ALA A 3 -1.58 -2.82 -8.73
N ASP A 4 -0.59 -2.18 -8.12
CA ASP A 4 0.81 -2.39 -8.46
C ASP A 4 1.28 -3.81 -8.12
N CYS A 5 0.85 -4.36 -6.99
CA CYS A 5 1.12 -5.76 -6.63
C CYS A 5 0.42 -6.74 -7.58
N ALA A 6 -0.83 -6.47 -7.95
CA ALA A 6 -1.56 -7.28 -8.91
C ALA A 6 -0.86 -7.29 -10.29
N GLY A 7 -0.36 -6.13 -10.72
CA GLY A 7 0.42 -6.02 -11.96
C GLY A 7 1.70 -6.86 -11.93
N ALA A 8 2.41 -6.87 -10.81
CA ALA A 8 3.60 -7.71 -10.64
C ALA A 8 3.24 -9.21 -10.70
N ASN A 9 2.15 -9.63 -10.09
CA ASN A 9 1.68 -11.01 -10.14
C ASN A 9 1.34 -11.44 -11.57
N LEU A 10 0.71 -10.57 -12.34
CA LEU A 10 0.41 -10.83 -13.74
C LEU A 10 1.68 -10.99 -14.58
N LEU A 11 2.67 -10.13 -14.39
CA LEU A 11 3.98 -10.24 -15.05
C LEU A 11 4.67 -11.55 -14.67
N ALA A 12 4.69 -11.91 -13.39
CA ALA A 12 5.29 -13.17 -12.92
C ALA A 12 4.61 -14.40 -13.52
N ALA A 13 3.30 -14.34 -13.75
CA ALA A 13 2.54 -15.44 -14.36
C ALA A 13 2.74 -15.57 -15.87
N THR A 14 3.08 -14.48 -16.56
CA THR A 14 3.13 -14.43 -18.03
C THR A 14 4.54 -14.39 -18.60
N MET A 15 5.53 -13.97 -17.83
CA MET A 15 6.92 -13.90 -18.26
C MET A 15 7.69 -15.18 -17.94
N PRO A 16 8.66 -15.60 -18.77
CA PRO A 16 9.45 -16.80 -18.54
C PRO A 16 10.57 -16.55 -17.52
N VAL A 17 10.21 -16.16 -16.29
CA VAL A 17 11.15 -15.88 -15.21
C VAL A 17 10.77 -16.69 -13.97
N SER A 18 11.78 -17.01 -13.17
CA SER A 18 11.61 -17.71 -11.88
C SER A 18 12.43 -16.99 -10.82
N GLY A 19 11.92 -17.05 -9.59
CA GLY A 19 12.64 -16.48 -8.46
C GLY A 19 11.68 -15.85 -7.44
N ILE A 20 12.29 -15.22 -6.45
CA ILE A 20 11.60 -14.48 -5.40
C ILE A 20 11.91 -13.01 -5.60
N PHE A 21 10.88 -12.18 -5.65
CA PHE A 21 11.02 -10.76 -5.89
C PHE A 21 10.32 -9.97 -4.79
N ASN A 22 11.04 -9.03 -4.19
CA ASN A 22 10.45 -8.08 -3.25
C ASN A 22 9.81 -6.92 -4.03
N LEU A 23 8.62 -6.52 -3.60
CA LEU A 23 7.86 -5.42 -4.20
C LEU A 23 7.70 -4.30 -3.18
N GLY A 24 8.06 -3.11 -3.56
CA GLY A 24 7.93 -1.93 -2.73
C GLY A 24 8.34 -0.68 -3.50
N CYS A 25 8.18 0.48 -2.90
CA CYS A 25 8.54 1.75 -3.54
C CYS A 25 9.99 2.16 -3.29
N GLY A 26 10.74 1.40 -2.49
CA GLY A 26 12.14 1.71 -2.18
C GLY A 26 12.33 2.84 -1.16
N GLU A 27 11.26 3.33 -0.57
CA GLU A 27 11.26 4.41 0.41
C GLU A 27 10.54 4.00 1.67
N GLY A 28 11.03 4.45 2.82
CA GLY A 28 10.36 4.27 4.10
C GLY A 28 9.19 5.23 4.23
N THR A 29 8.05 4.72 4.70
CA THR A 29 6.87 5.52 5.00
C THR A 29 6.48 5.32 6.45
N THR A 30 6.31 6.41 7.19
CA THR A 30 5.92 6.33 8.61
C THR A 30 4.40 6.11 8.73
N VAL A 31 3.99 5.45 9.80
CA VAL A 31 2.56 5.33 10.16
C VAL A 31 1.94 6.71 10.37
N ASN A 32 2.70 7.64 10.95
CA ASN A 32 2.24 9.03 11.15
C ASN A 32 1.92 9.73 9.83
N LEU A 33 2.73 9.52 8.79
CA LEU A 33 2.45 10.07 7.47
C LEU A 33 1.17 9.47 6.88
N ILE A 34 1.00 8.16 6.97
CA ILE A 34 -0.21 7.48 6.49
C ILE A 34 -1.45 8.03 7.22
N PHE A 35 -1.37 8.19 8.53
CA PHE A 35 -2.46 8.78 9.32
C PHE A 35 -2.78 10.20 8.87
N SER A 36 -1.77 11.05 8.68
CA SER A 36 -1.95 12.44 8.21
C SER A 36 -2.62 12.50 6.84
N GLU A 37 -2.19 11.67 5.92
CA GLU A 37 -2.78 11.59 4.58
C GLU A 37 -4.25 11.13 4.64
N LEU A 38 -4.54 10.07 5.39
CA LEU A 38 -5.91 9.57 5.57
C LEU A 38 -6.80 10.61 6.28
N LYS A 39 -6.28 11.24 7.32
CA LYS A 39 -6.99 12.32 8.04
C LYS A 39 -7.42 13.43 7.08
N HIS A 40 -6.54 13.82 6.17
CA HIS A 40 -6.83 14.82 5.17
C HIS A 40 -7.87 14.34 4.14
N ILE A 41 -7.71 13.14 3.61
CA ILE A 41 -8.60 12.57 2.58
C ILE A 41 -10.03 12.40 3.10
N ILE A 42 -10.20 11.88 4.32
CA ILE A 42 -11.52 11.62 4.91
C ILE A 42 -12.05 12.78 5.76
N ALA A 43 -11.30 13.86 5.90
CA ALA A 43 -11.62 14.99 6.77
C ALA A 43 -11.87 14.56 8.23
N TYR A 44 -11.03 13.68 8.77
CA TYR A 44 -11.13 13.18 10.13
C TYR A 44 -10.69 14.24 11.13
N SER A 45 -11.51 14.52 12.13
CA SER A 45 -11.33 15.66 13.04
C SER A 45 -10.50 15.34 14.29
N ARG A 46 -10.27 14.05 14.59
CA ARG A 46 -9.56 13.65 15.81
C ARG A 46 -8.06 13.54 15.58
N GLU A 47 -7.30 13.75 16.66
CA GLU A 47 -5.87 13.56 16.66
C GLU A 47 -5.50 12.09 16.89
N ALA A 48 -4.28 11.71 16.48
CA ALA A 48 -3.74 10.38 16.71
C ALA A 48 -3.50 10.15 18.20
N GLN A 49 -3.80 8.92 18.65
CA GLN A 49 -3.45 8.47 19.99
C GLN A 49 -2.28 7.50 19.90
N TYR A 50 -1.24 7.77 20.69
CA TYR A 50 -0.01 6.97 20.66
C TYR A 50 -0.01 6.00 21.84
N GLY A 51 0.22 4.73 21.51
CA GLY A 51 0.43 3.68 22.51
C GLY A 51 1.91 3.34 22.68
N PRO A 52 2.24 2.50 23.66
CA PRO A 52 3.62 2.04 23.86
C PRO A 52 4.05 1.14 22.68
N ALA A 53 5.36 1.16 22.41
CA ALA A 53 5.95 0.25 21.43
C ALA A 53 5.79 -1.21 21.88
N LYS A 54 5.47 -2.09 20.94
CA LYS A 54 5.34 -3.52 21.21
C LYS A 54 6.70 -4.21 21.04
N LEU A 55 6.99 -5.15 21.94
CA LEU A 55 8.20 -5.97 21.84
C LEU A 55 8.17 -6.83 20.57
N GLY A 56 9.30 -6.88 19.87
CA GLY A 56 9.44 -7.66 18.64
C GLY A 56 9.00 -6.95 17.36
N GLU A 57 8.45 -5.75 17.43
CA GLU A 57 8.14 -4.97 16.24
C GLU A 57 9.41 -4.39 15.59
N THR A 58 9.45 -4.48 14.25
CA THR A 58 10.51 -3.84 13.48
C THR A 58 10.25 -2.34 13.42
N SER A 59 11.21 -1.52 13.89
CA SER A 59 11.05 -0.07 13.94
C SER A 59 11.13 0.59 12.56
N LYS A 60 11.84 -0.04 11.62
CA LYS A 60 12.03 0.48 10.26
C LYS A 60 12.18 -0.68 9.29
N ILE A 61 11.33 -0.72 8.28
CA ILE A 61 11.40 -1.69 7.20
C ILE A 61 10.85 -1.09 5.90
N TYR A 62 11.56 -1.28 4.81
CA TYR A 62 11.08 -1.06 3.46
C TYR A 62 11.85 -1.96 2.51
N LEU A 63 11.29 -2.23 1.35
CA LEU A 63 11.81 -3.24 0.44
C LEU A 63 12.53 -2.61 -0.75
N ASP A 64 13.57 -3.30 -1.20
CA ASP A 64 14.31 -2.98 -2.43
C ASP A 64 13.73 -3.82 -3.57
N SER A 65 13.16 -3.17 -4.56
CA SER A 65 12.50 -3.78 -5.71
C SER A 65 13.37 -3.83 -6.97
N ARG A 66 14.66 -3.55 -6.89
CA ARG A 66 15.54 -3.50 -8.07
C ARG A 66 15.54 -4.80 -8.86
N ARG A 67 15.46 -5.95 -8.18
CA ARG A 67 15.41 -7.26 -8.83
C ARG A 67 14.13 -7.45 -9.64
N ALA A 68 12.98 -7.02 -9.11
CA ALA A 68 11.70 -7.05 -9.83
C ALA A 68 11.74 -6.13 -11.06
N ARG A 69 12.35 -4.96 -10.94
CA ARG A 69 12.55 -4.05 -12.07
C ARG A 69 13.41 -4.68 -13.17
N ALA A 70 14.50 -5.31 -12.81
CA ALA A 70 15.41 -5.93 -13.77
C ALA A 70 14.81 -7.16 -14.46
N ALA A 71 14.16 -8.05 -13.71
CA ALA A 71 13.67 -9.33 -14.21
C ALA A 71 12.24 -9.25 -14.80
N LEU A 72 11.36 -8.42 -14.24
CA LEU A 72 9.96 -8.32 -14.60
C LEU A 72 9.60 -7.00 -15.31
N ASP A 73 10.53 -6.08 -15.43
CA ASP A 73 10.28 -4.70 -15.88
C ASP A 73 9.17 -4.02 -15.05
N TRP A 74 9.13 -4.34 -13.76
CA TRP A 74 8.12 -3.85 -12.84
C TRP A 74 8.62 -2.67 -12.02
N ALA A 75 7.77 -1.68 -11.87
CA ALA A 75 7.96 -0.59 -10.91
C ALA A 75 6.59 -0.15 -10.38
N PRO A 76 6.53 0.38 -9.15
CA PRO A 76 5.29 0.96 -8.65
C PRO A 76 4.93 2.21 -9.46
N THR A 77 3.67 2.35 -9.81
CA THR A 77 3.17 3.48 -10.61
C THR A 77 2.26 4.42 -9.84
N VAL A 78 1.73 3.97 -8.69
CA VAL A 78 0.79 4.73 -7.86
C VAL A 78 1.51 5.23 -6.62
N ASN A 79 1.52 6.55 -6.41
CA ASN A 79 2.09 7.13 -5.20
C ASN A 79 1.20 6.91 -3.97
N LEU A 80 1.73 7.20 -2.78
CA LEU A 80 1.01 6.97 -1.52
C LEU A 80 -0.32 7.71 -1.47
N HIS A 81 -0.33 8.99 -1.81
CA HIS A 81 -1.54 9.83 -1.75
C HIS A 81 -2.64 9.28 -2.67
N ASP A 82 -2.33 9.01 -3.93
CA ASP A 82 -3.29 8.50 -4.91
C ASP A 82 -3.78 7.09 -4.54
N GLY A 83 -2.89 6.24 -4.04
CA GLY A 83 -3.23 4.91 -3.55
C GLY A 83 -4.17 4.95 -2.35
N LEU A 84 -3.93 5.84 -1.40
CA LEU A 84 -4.81 6.03 -0.25
C LEU A 84 -6.18 6.60 -0.65
N GLN A 85 -6.22 7.56 -1.58
CA GLN A 85 -7.49 8.06 -2.12
C GLN A 85 -8.33 6.95 -2.75
N ALA A 86 -7.71 6.12 -3.59
CA ALA A 86 -8.40 5.00 -4.24
C ALA A 86 -8.88 3.96 -3.21
N THR A 87 -8.09 3.70 -2.18
CA THR A 87 -8.46 2.79 -1.09
C THR A 87 -9.66 3.32 -0.30
N VAL A 88 -9.65 4.60 0.05
CA VAL A 88 -10.79 5.24 0.74
C VAL A 88 -12.06 5.18 -0.11
N ALA A 89 -11.95 5.47 -1.40
CA ALA A 89 -13.08 5.39 -2.32
C ALA A 89 -13.67 3.98 -2.37
N TYR A 90 -12.83 2.96 -2.44
CA TYR A 90 -13.24 1.57 -2.42
C TYR A 90 -14.04 1.21 -1.15
N PHE A 91 -13.53 1.58 0.01
CA PHE A 91 -14.22 1.29 1.28
C PHE A 91 -15.55 2.05 1.41
N ARG A 92 -15.62 3.29 0.95
CA ARG A 92 -16.87 4.06 0.95
C ARG A 92 -17.94 3.43 0.08
N GLU A 93 -17.58 2.94 -1.10
CA GLU A 93 -18.52 2.25 -1.99
C GLU A 93 -19.05 0.95 -1.35
N ASN A 94 -18.16 0.16 -0.74
CA ASN A 94 -18.55 -1.10 -0.11
C ASN A 94 -19.39 -0.91 1.16
N GLU A 95 -19.14 0.13 1.94
CA GLU A 95 -19.99 0.49 3.08
C GLU A 95 -21.41 0.83 2.64
N LEU A 96 -21.54 1.65 1.59
CA LEU A 96 -22.86 1.99 1.03
C LEU A 96 -23.62 0.75 0.55
N GLN A 97 -22.94 -0.20 -0.06
CA GLN A 97 -23.55 -1.47 -0.48
C GLN A 97 -24.00 -2.31 0.73
N ALA A 98 -23.21 -2.38 1.78
CA ALA A 98 -23.55 -3.09 3.01
C ALA A 98 -24.76 -2.48 3.72
N GLU A 99 -24.84 -1.15 3.77
CA GLU A 99 -25.99 -0.41 4.35
C GLU A 99 -27.29 -0.61 3.55
N GLN A 100 -27.19 -0.89 2.27
CA GLN A 100 -28.36 -1.20 1.42
C GLN A 100 -28.89 -2.62 1.58
N GLY A 101 -28.34 -3.41 2.50
CA GLY A 101 -28.84 -4.74 2.86
C GLY A 101 -28.52 -5.84 1.86
N ILE A 102 -27.45 -5.70 1.17
CA ILE A 102 -26.98 -6.69 0.21
C ILE A 102 -26.16 -7.77 0.90
#